data_071694f8300248b6ef59577557e8b125
#
_entry.id   071694f8300248b6ef59577557e8b125
#
_cell.length_a   1.000
_cell.length_b   1.000
_cell.length_c   1.000
_cell.angle_alpha   90.00
_cell.angle_beta   90.00
_cell.angle_gamma   90.00
#
_symmetry.space_group_name_H-M   'P 1'
#
loop_
_entity.id
_entity.type
_entity.pdbx_description
1 polymer ?
#
loop_
_entity_poly.entity_id
_entity_poly.type
_entity_poly.pdbx_seq_one_letter_code
_entity_poly.pdbx_strand_id
1 'polypeptide(L)'
;MADSTDSGDAGGPKVSSPAANALIYMTLICFLVLGMAAGWRSHRNAGLFLKAIKSQAVWALSLNFLAVNIGSGIFYSLPEVGTIAGITGVFAYAFASSAPLFVFAFVGPLFRKYNSRQWSMTAFIMERFGRPLHILYGIICTLFVGMYMVSELTTIYGVFQLLTPLHPLPPMIIICVITTAYTAFGGVFASLMTDAIQAILIFVMIIVAVIVVAVNVRPTKEDIDRVGLVKPTKMGGELFVILTLAIMFSNMYHQGFWQRTFSSRNDRDLRWATFIGFWLVFVITALIGMAGPLAAWAGTWSPDSDVPGSSAFFTIIASMDGWVSGLMLVLTTSLSCCAIDTCQTAMFASLFDLAEERVNIWVVRAVVILLNIPVIVLAMRAPDILQVYLLADLLASATILPVLFGLFRHLDFIHWTDALVGCFGGIIAVGAFGQAYLGNRHDGWRLLLLDGGLYVTDERVLGAFCFAPLGSVVFMFFFAGLRMGITRLLGRRQYWHVKKEEADDNSETNSIKSRSSSRSSSRSSSSRSSLEVNRCTRSDHARDIVK
;
A
#
# COMPACT_ATOMS: atom_id res chain seq x y z
N MET A 1 40.22 -44.68 11.16
CA MET A 1 39.06 -44.69 12.06
C MET A 1 38.56 -43.28 12.11
N ALA A 2 37.48 -43.05 11.42
CA ALA A 2 36.86 -41.74 11.28
C ALA A 2 35.99 -41.51 12.51
N ASP A 3 36.25 -40.42 13.18
CA ASP A 3 35.39 -39.94 14.24
C ASP A 3 34.36 -38.97 13.59
N SER A 4 33.14 -39.45 13.51
CA SER A 4 32.00 -38.70 13.02
C SER A 4 31.56 -37.76 14.13
N THR A 5 31.97 -36.49 14.02
CA THR A 5 31.37 -35.39 14.78
C THR A 5 29.93 -35.22 14.31
N ASP A 6 29.04 -35.61 15.16
CA ASP A 6 27.61 -35.38 15.14
C ASP A 6 27.37 -33.84 15.13
N SER A 7 27.29 -33.28 13.95
CA SER A 7 26.82 -31.92 13.77
C SER A 7 25.32 -31.94 13.98
N GLY A 8 24.87 -31.36 15.12
CA GLY A 8 23.48 -31.24 15.52
C GLY A 8 22.57 -30.89 14.33
N ASP A 9 21.63 -31.78 14.13
CA ASP A 9 20.58 -31.70 13.11
C ASP A 9 19.73 -30.42 13.34
N ALA A 10 20.16 -29.33 12.73
CA ALA A 10 19.30 -28.18 12.53
C ALA A 10 18.21 -28.66 11.57
N GLY A 11 17.06 -29.03 12.14
CA GLY A 11 15.98 -29.76 11.52
C GLY A 11 15.68 -29.27 10.10
N GLY A 12 15.97 -30.14 9.12
CA GLY A 12 15.71 -29.89 7.71
C GLY A 12 14.23 -29.65 7.44
N PRO A 13 13.87 -29.18 6.24
CA PRO A 13 12.50 -28.82 5.90
C PRO A 13 11.52 -29.96 6.16
N LYS A 14 10.54 -29.73 7.02
CA LYS A 14 9.58 -30.74 7.48
C LYS A 14 8.49 -31.11 6.46
N VAL A 15 8.38 -30.31 5.37
CA VAL A 15 7.43 -30.57 4.28
C VAL A 15 8.19 -31.22 3.13
N SER A 16 7.76 -32.40 2.69
CA SER A 16 8.39 -33.09 1.56
C SER A 16 8.16 -32.33 0.23
N SER A 17 9.09 -32.46 -0.74
CA SER A 17 8.97 -31.79 -2.03
C SER A 17 7.63 -32.04 -2.75
N PRO A 18 7.07 -33.27 -2.80
CA PRO A 18 5.77 -33.50 -3.42
C PRO A 18 4.62 -32.78 -2.69
N ALA A 19 4.63 -32.81 -1.35
CA ALA A 19 3.61 -32.13 -0.55
C ALA A 19 3.69 -30.60 -0.70
N ALA A 20 4.88 -30.02 -0.66
CA ALA A 20 5.10 -28.61 -0.87
C ALA A 20 4.60 -28.14 -2.26
N ASN A 21 4.97 -28.85 -3.32
CA ASN A 21 4.49 -28.58 -4.66
C ASN A 21 2.96 -28.66 -4.74
N ALA A 22 2.35 -29.71 -4.17
CA ALA A 22 0.90 -29.86 -4.17
C ALA A 22 0.23 -28.68 -3.46
N LEU A 23 0.68 -28.32 -2.25
CA LEU A 23 0.10 -27.22 -1.46
C LEU A 23 0.21 -25.88 -2.18
N ILE A 24 1.39 -25.54 -2.72
CA ILE A 24 1.62 -24.28 -3.41
C ILE A 24 0.78 -24.21 -4.69
N TYR A 25 0.93 -25.18 -5.60
CA TYR A 25 0.29 -25.09 -6.91
C TYR A 25 -1.22 -25.30 -6.87
N MET A 26 -1.76 -26.13 -5.94
CA MET A 26 -3.20 -26.21 -5.74
C MET A 26 -3.78 -24.90 -5.22
N THR A 27 -3.11 -24.23 -4.28
CA THR A 27 -3.50 -22.91 -3.80
C THR A 27 -3.55 -21.90 -4.95
N LEU A 28 -2.50 -21.87 -5.78
CA LEU A 28 -2.40 -20.98 -6.93
C LEU A 28 -3.49 -21.26 -7.99
N ILE A 29 -3.78 -22.52 -8.27
CA ILE A 29 -4.85 -22.92 -9.20
C ILE A 29 -6.23 -22.51 -8.65
N CYS A 30 -6.47 -22.70 -7.36
CA CYS A 30 -7.71 -22.24 -6.72
C CYS A 30 -7.90 -20.72 -6.92
N PHE A 31 -6.87 -19.92 -6.70
CA PHE A 31 -6.97 -18.47 -6.89
C PHE A 31 -7.08 -18.08 -8.37
N LEU A 32 -6.43 -18.78 -9.29
CA LEU A 32 -6.64 -18.58 -10.72
C LEU A 32 -8.11 -18.81 -11.09
N VAL A 33 -8.70 -19.91 -10.65
CA VAL A 33 -10.11 -20.24 -10.96
C VAL A 33 -11.05 -19.20 -10.36
N LEU A 34 -10.83 -18.82 -9.09
CA LEU A 34 -11.64 -17.78 -8.42
C LEU A 34 -11.52 -16.43 -9.12
N GLY A 35 -10.29 -16.01 -9.46
CA GLY A 35 -10.04 -14.74 -10.15
C GLY A 35 -10.64 -14.71 -11.55
N MET A 36 -10.52 -15.80 -12.32
CA MET A 36 -11.15 -15.93 -13.63
C MET A 36 -12.68 -15.93 -13.55
N ALA A 37 -13.25 -16.61 -12.57
CA ALA A 37 -14.70 -16.63 -12.35
C ALA A 37 -15.24 -15.24 -11.97
N ALA A 38 -14.54 -14.53 -11.08
CA ALA A 38 -14.85 -13.14 -10.74
C ALA A 38 -14.70 -12.21 -11.94
N GLY A 39 -13.63 -12.39 -12.72
CA GLY A 39 -13.35 -11.63 -13.93
C GLY A 39 -14.37 -11.80 -15.04
N TRP A 40 -15.00 -12.99 -15.13
CA TRP A 40 -16.04 -13.26 -16.15
C TRP A 40 -17.19 -12.25 -16.11
N ARG A 41 -17.48 -11.71 -14.91
CA ARG A 41 -18.53 -10.70 -14.73
C ARG A 41 -18.09 -9.30 -15.14
N SER A 42 -16.80 -8.98 -15.03
CA SER A 42 -16.27 -7.62 -15.25
C SER A 42 -15.64 -7.41 -16.63
N HIS A 43 -15.17 -8.46 -17.31
CA HIS A 43 -14.40 -8.33 -18.56
C HIS A 43 -15.16 -7.61 -19.69
N ARG A 44 -16.51 -7.68 -19.71
CA ARG A 44 -17.37 -7.00 -20.68
C ARG A 44 -17.82 -5.60 -20.27
N ASN A 45 -17.51 -5.17 -19.03
CA ASN A 45 -17.91 -3.88 -18.51
C ASN A 45 -16.69 -3.04 -18.15
N ALA A 46 -16.31 -2.11 -19.05
CA ALA A 46 -15.14 -1.26 -18.88
C ALA A 46 -15.14 -0.46 -17.56
N GLY A 47 -16.31 -0.04 -17.07
CA GLY A 47 -16.43 0.68 -15.80
C GLY A 47 -16.11 -0.19 -14.58
N LEU A 48 -16.56 -1.45 -14.57
CA LEU A 48 -16.21 -2.42 -13.52
C LEU A 48 -14.76 -2.86 -13.63
N PHE A 49 -14.29 -3.08 -14.86
CA PHE A 49 -12.92 -3.52 -15.12
C PHE A 49 -11.88 -2.50 -14.62
N LEU A 50 -12.04 -1.21 -14.96
CA LEU A 50 -11.05 -0.17 -14.68
C LEU A 50 -11.22 0.45 -13.28
N LYS A 51 -12.44 0.64 -12.83
CA LYS A 51 -12.72 1.57 -11.73
C LYS A 51 -13.50 0.94 -10.57
N ALA A 52 -14.33 -0.07 -10.82
CA ALA A 52 -15.20 -0.74 -9.85
C ALA A 52 -15.92 0.22 -8.86
N ILE A 53 -16.24 1.46 -9.32
CA ILE A 53 -16.77 2.55 -8.48
C ILE A 53 -18.10 2.15 -7.85
N LYS A 54 -18.27 2.44 -6.55
CA LYS A 54 -19.49 2.22 -5.78
C LYS A 54 -20.01 0.78 -5.81
N SER A 55 -19.11 -0.20 -5.99
CA SER A 55 -19.45 -1.61 -6.10
C SER A 55 -19.54 -2.35 -4.76
N GLN A 56 -18.86 -1.85 -3.70
CA GLN A 56 -18.64 -2.57 -2.46
C GLN A 56 -19.50 -2.08 -1.29
N ALA A 57 -20.06 -3.03 -0.53
CA ALA A 57 -20.74 -2.77 0.74
C ALA A 57 -19.73 -2.77 1.91
N VAL A 58 -20.16 -2.33 3.10
CA VAL A 58 -19.30 -2.15 4.29
C VAL A 58 -18.45 -3.38 4.58
N TRP A 59 -19.04 -4.57 4.74
CA TRP A 59 -18.30 -5.78 5.11
C TRP A 59 -17.30 -6.23 4.05
N ALA A 60 -17.70 -6.27 2.79
CA ALA A 60 -16.80 -6.62 1.70
C ALA A 60 -15.64 -5.61 1.60
N LEU A 61 -15.94 -4.33 1.80
CA LEU A 61 -14.94 -3.28 1.80
C LEU A 61 -13.98 -3.37 3.00
N SER A 62 -14.46 -3.72 4.20
CA SER A 62 -13.61 -3.95 5.38
C SER A 62 -12.63 -5.10 5.14
N LEU A 63 -13.09 -6.20 4.55
CA LEU A 63 -12.24 -7.33 4.17
C LEU A 63 -11.24 -6.94 3.08
N ASN A 64 -11.63 -6.13 2.12
CA ASN A 64 -10.74 -5.58 1.10
C ASN A 64 -9.67 -4.66 1.70
N PHE A 65 -10.01 -3.85 2.71
CA PHE A 65 -9.01 -3.06 3.43
C PHE A 65 -8.07 -3.93 4.26
N LEU A 66 -8.57 -5.02 4.84
CA LEU A 66 -7.71 -6.01 5.49
C LEU A 66 -6.74 -6.63 4.48
N ALA A 67 -7.26 -7.09 3.34
CA ALA A 67 -6.47 -7.76 2.30
C ALA A 67 -5.33 -6.88 1.74
N VAL A 68 -5.57 -5.59 1.50
CA VAL A 68 -4.54 -4.68 0.98
C VAL A 68 -3.49 -4.30 2.02
N ASN A 69 -3.82 -4.38 3.31
CA ASN A 69 -2.89 -4.09 4.40
C ASN A 69 -1.99 -5.27 4.77
N ILE A 70 -2.47 -6.49 4.53
CA ILE A 70 -1.82 -7.71 5.00
C ILE A 70 -1.22 -8.44 3.81
N GLY A 71 0.09 -8.34 3.65
CA GLY A 71 0.88 -9.17 2.76
C GLY A 71 1.66 -10.25 3.51
N SER A 72 2.41 -11.08 2.81
CA SER A 72 3.25 -12.11 3.44
C SER A 72 4.42 -11.53 4.22
N GLY A 73 4.88 -10.31 3.87
CA GLY A 73 5.96 -9.59 4.54
C GLY A 73 5.77 -9.38 6.04
N ILE A 74 4.51 -9.40 6.50
CA ILE A 74 4.18 -9.22 7.92
C ILE A 74 4.77 -10.34 8.84
N PHE A 75 5.01 -11.54 8.30
CA PHE A 75 5.60 -12.64 9.07
C PHE A 75 7.10 -12.48 9.30
N TYR A 76 7.74 -11.55 8.62
CA TYR A 76 9.12 -11.14 8.83
C TYR A 76 9.19 -9.84 9.62
N SER A 77 8.59 -8.78 9.09
CA SER A 77 8.76 -7.42 9.61
C SER A 77 8.12 -7.19 10.99
N LEU A 78 6.94 -7.77 11.27
CA LEU A 78 6.28 -7.59 12.56
C LEU A 78 7.02 -8.33 13.71
N PRO A 79 7.37 -9.63 13.57
CA PRO A 79 8.18 -10.33 14.57
C PRO A 79 9.56 -9.69 14.75
N GLU A 80 10.19 -9.21 13.69
CA GLU A 80 11.48 -8.50 13.75
C GLU A 80 11.41 -7.28 14.68
N VAL A 81 10.43 -6.41 14.48
CA VAL A 81 10.23 -5.25 15.38
C VAL A 81 9.93 -5.71 16.83
N GLY A 82 9.23 -6.83 16.99
CA GLY A 82 9.01 -7.45 18.29
C GLY A 82 10.30 -7.92 18.96
N THR A 83 11.29 -8.43 18.22
CA THR A 83 12.61 -8.79 18.77
C THR A 83 13.47 -7.57 19.12
N ILE A 84 13.34 -6.46 18.35
CA ILE A 84 14.10 -5.22 18.57
C ILE A 84 13.59 -4.42 19.77
N ALA A 85 12.26 -4.23 19.86
CA ALA A 85 11.65 -3.29 20.81
C ALA A 85 10.60 -3.92 21.74
N GLY A 86 10.50 -5.25 21.75
CA GLY A 86 9.59 -5.98 22.61
C GLY A 86 8.11 -5.67 22.34
N ILE A 87 7.27 -5.81 23.38
CA ILE A 87 5.83 -5.60 23.31
C ILE A 87 5.48 -4.18 22.82
N THR A 88 6.25 -3.16 23.24
CA THR A 88 6.05 -1.79 22.78
C THR A 88 6.24 -1.64 21.29
N GLY A 89 7.24 -2.29 20.70
CA GLY A 89 7.45 -2.33 19.27
C GLY A 89 6.31 -3.02 18.52
N VAL A 90 5.81 -4.14 19.05
CA VAL A 90 4.65 -4.86 18.48
C VAL A 90 3.42 -3.96 18.39
N PHE A 91 3.06 -3.28 19.49
CA PHE A 91 1.90 -2.38 19.47
C PHE A 91 2.13 -1.13 18.63
N ALA A 92 3.36 -0.61 18.61
CA ALA A 92 3.75 0.51 17.74
C ALA A 92 3.52 0.17 16.27
N TYR A 93 4.01 -0.99 15.82
CA TYR A 93 3.86 -1.41 14.43
C TYR A 93 2.40 -1.77 14.10
N ALA A 94 1.69 -2.46 14.99
CA ALA A 94 0.28 -2.78 14.80
C ALA A 94 -0.57 -1.51 14.63
N PHE A 95 -0.33 -0.48 15.44
CA PHE A 95 -0.98 0.82 15.30
C PHE A 95 -0.59 1.49 13.98
N ALA A 96 0.70 1.55 13.65
CA ALA A 96 1.20 2.16 12.43
C ALA A 96 0.61 1.51 11.16
N SER A 97 0.48 0.17 11.14
CA SER A 97 -0.12 -0.56 10.02
C SER A 97 -1.62 -0.27 9.85
N SER A 98 -2.33 -0.03 10.94
CA SER A 98 -3.78 0.22 10.92
C SER A 98 -4.14 1.71 10.76
N ALA A 99 -3.28 2.64 11.22
CA ALA A 99 -3.52 4.09 11.21
C ALA A 99 -3.89 4.69 9.84
N PRO A 100 -3.32 4.26 8.69
CA PRO A 100 -3.70 4.77 7.39
C PRO A 100 -5.21 4.70 7.10
N LEU A 101 -5.91 3.69 7.63
CA LEU A 101 -7.35 3.53 7.43
C LEU A 101 -8.15 4.71 7.99
N PHE A 102 -7.71 5.32 9.08
CA PHE A 102 -8.31 6.56 9.57
C PHE A 102 -8.11 7.72 8.58
N VAL A 103 -6.93 7.83 7.98
CA VAL A 103 -6.66 8.87 6.98
C VAL A 103 -7.62 8.70 5.79
N PHE A 104 -7.77 7.49 5.26
CA PHE A 104 -8.70 7.20 4.17
C PHE A 104 -10.17 7.47 4.53
N ALA A 105 -10.57 7.29 5.80
CA ALA A 105 -11.91 7.63 6.29
C ALA A 105 -12.27 9.11 6.14
N PHE A 106 -11.29 10.01 6.32
CA PHE A 106 -11.48 11.46 6.27
C PHE A 106 -11.05 12.07 4.93
N VAL A 107 -9.91 11.65 4.41
CA VAL A 107 -9.33 12.19 3.18
C VAL A 107 -10.07 11.63 1.94
N GLY A 108 -10.52 10.37 1.99
CA GLY A 108 -11.26 9.75 0.89
C GLY A 108 -12.48 10.54 0.41
N PRO A 109 -13.42 10.96 1.30
CA PRO A 109 -14.53 11.81 0.93
C PRO A 109 -14.12 13.15 0.32
N LEU A 110 -13.01 13.74 0.77
CA LEU A 110 -12.49 14.98 0.19
C LEU A 110 -12.02 14.77 -1.25
N PHE A 111 -11.25 13.70 -1.51
CA PHE A 111 -10.83 13.34 -2.86
C PHE A 111 -12.01 13.07 -3.79
N ARG A 112 -13.05 12.37 -3.31
CA ARG A 112 -14.27 12.13 -4.10
C ARG A 112 -14.99 13.41 -4.51
N LYS A 113 -14.96 14.43 -3.64
CA LYS A 113 -15.62 15.70 -3.91
C LYS A 113 -14.90 16.54 -4.97
N TYR A 114 -13.56 16.44 -5.01
CA TYR A 114 -12.73 17.23 -5.91
C TYR A 114 -12.35 16.51 -7.21
N ASN A 115 -12.34 15.18 -7.20
CA ASN A 115 -11.91 14.40 -8.35
C ASN A 115 -13.11 14.02 -9.22
N SER A 116 -13.24 14.67 -10.38
CA SER A 116 -14.31 14.39 -11.34
C SER A 116 -14.22 12.97 -11.91
N ARG A 117 -13.00 12.43 -12.05
CA ARG A 117 -12.76 11.08 -12.55
C ARG A 117 -12.96 9.99 -11.48
N GLN A 118 -12.85 10.32 -10.19
CA GLN A 118 -13.17 9.49 -9.02
C GLN A 118 -12.53 8.09 -8.99
N TRP A 119 -11.25 7.92 -9.39
CA TRP A 119 -10.66 6.59 -9.41
C TRP A 119 -9.17 6.50 -9.00
N SER A 120 -8.43 7.60 -8.98
CA SER A 120 -7.03 7.62 -8.56
C SER A 120 -6.64 8.93 -7.87
N MET A 121 -5.59 8.87 -7.04
CA MET A 121 -4.96 10.06 -6.48
C MET A 121 -4.26 10.88 -7.56
N THR A 122 -3.61 10.21 -8.50
CA THR A 122 -2.87 10.83 -9.60
C THR A 122 -3.79 11.62 -10.53
N ALA A 123 -5.03 11.17 -10.76
CA ALA A 123 -6.04 11.94 -11.49
C ALA A 123 -6.39 13.27 -10.79
N PHE A 124 -6.50 13.27 -9.46
CA PHE A 124 -6.67 14.51 -8.68
C PHE A 124 -5.48 15.45 -8.86
N ILE A 125 -4.24 14.93 -8.81
CA ILE A 125 -3.03 15.73 -9.00
C ILE A 125 -3.02 16.40 -10.38
N MET A 126 -3.45 15.67 -11.43
CA MET A 126 -3.57 16.22 -12.77
C MET A 126 -4.57 17.37 -12.84
N GLU A 127 -5.75 17.22 -12.20
CA GLU A 127 -6.78 18.26 -12.19
C GLU A 127 -6.36 19.48 -11.35
N ARG A 128 -5.68 19.27 -10.21
CA ARG A 128 -5.34 20.32 -9.27
C ARG A 128 -4.05 21.05 -9.59
N PHE A 129 -3.00 20.32 -9.97
CA PHE A 129 -1.64 20.83 -10.14
C PHE A 129 -1.13 20.76 -11.59
N GLY A 130 -1.77 19.95 -12.43
CA GLY A 130 -1.36 19.79 -13.84
C GLY A 130 -0.30 18.74 -14.07
N ARG A 131 0.15 18.65 -15.35
CA ARG A 131 1.01 17.58 -15.86
C ARG A 131 2.34 17.37 -15.14
N PRO A 132 3.14 18.42 -14.79
CA PRO A 132 4.47 18.18 -14.24
C PRO A 132 4.43 17.39 -12.93
N LEU A 133 3.52 17.77 -12.03
CA LEU A 133 3.38 17.08 -10.75
C LEU A 133 2.71 15.71 -10.92
N HIS A 134 1.76 15.58 -11.85
CA HIS A 134 1.12 14.31 -12.21
C HIS A 134 2.15 13.27 -12.67
N ILE A 135 3.09 13.65 -13.54
CA ILE A 135 4.15 12.74 -14.02
C ILE A 135 5.06 12.32 -12.86
N LEU A 136 5.53 13.27 -12.05
CA LEU A 136 6.37 12.97 -10.88
C LEU A 136 5.69 11.96 -9.94
N TYR A 137 4.44 12.23 -9.57
CA TYR A 137 3.72 11.34 -8.65
C TYR A 137 3.33 10.00 -9.27
N GLY A 138 3.03 9.96 -10.56
CA GLY A 138 2.79 8.70 -11.28
C GLY A 138 4.03 7.80 -11.27
N ILE A 139 5.22 8.38 -11.44
CA ILE A 139 6.48 7.65 -11.32
C ILE A 139 6.70 7.17 -9.88
N ILE A 140 6.53 8.04 -8.88
CA ILE A 140 6.69 7.68 -7.46
C ILE A 140 5.70 6.57 -7.08
N CYS A 141 4.43 6.65 -7.46
CA CYS A 141 3.44 5.61 -7.22
C CYS A 141 3.85 4.27 -7.83
N THR A 142 4.35 4.28 -9.06
CA THR A 142 4.79 3.05 -9.74
C THR A 142 6.02 2.44 -9.07
N LEU A 143 7.00 3.27 -8.69
CA LEU A 143 8.19 2.83 -7.96
C LEU A 143 7.82 2.29 -6.57
N PHE A 144 6.96 2.99 -5.82
CA PHE A 144 6.49 2.55 -4.51
C PHE A 144 5.83 1.17 -4.56
N VAL A 145 4.87 0.99 -5.48
CA VAL A 145 4.20 -0.31 -5.65
C VAL A 145 5.18 -1.39 -6.12
N GLY A 146 6.15 -1.04 -6.97
CA GLY A 146 7.22 -1.94 -7.39
C GLY A 146 8.10 -2.40 -6.22
N MET A 147 8.50 -1.49 -5.34
CA MET A 147 9.28 -1.82 -4.11
C MET A 147 8.45 -2.69 -3.16
N TYR A 148 7.16 -2.40 -3.02
CA TYR A 148 6.25 -3.24 -2.23
C TYR A 148 6.19 -4.68 -2.79
N MET A 149 6.09 -4.84 -4.12
CA MET A 149 6.15 -6.16 -4.75
C MET A 149 7.51 -6.86 -4.54
N VAL A 150 8.64 -6.13 -4.59
CA VAL A 150 9.97 -6.68 -4.29
C VAL A 150 9.98 -7.30 -2.89
N SER A 151 9.50 -6.56 -1.90
CA SER A 151 9.42 -6.98 -0.50
C SER A 151 8.54 -8.23 -0.32
N GLU A 152 7.36 -8.29 -0.96
CA GLU A 152 6.49 -9.47 -0.94
C GLU A 152 7.15 -10.71 -1.56
N LEU A 153 7.83 -10.54 -2.70
CA LEU A 153 8.53 -11.65 -3.35
C LEU A 153 9.77 -12.09 -2.57
N THR A 154 10.49 -11.16 -1.93
CA THR A 154 11.62 -11.51 -1.04
C THR A 154 11.14 -12.35 0.14
N THR A 155 10.00 -11.97 0.72
CA THR A 155 9.36 -12.74 1.79
C THR A 155 9.04 -14.16 1.36
N ILE A 156 8.33 -14.35 0.26
CA ILE A 156 7.93 -15.68 -0.21
C ILE A 156 9.14 -16.52 -0.63
N TYR A 157 10.19 -15.86 -1.15
CA TYR A 157 11.48 -16.50 -1.43
C TYR A 157 12.06 -17.12 -0.15
N GLY A 158 12.15 -16.33 0.93
CA GLY A 158 12.64 -16.80 2.23
C GLY A 158 11.78 -17.91 2.85
N VAL A 159 10.43 -17.77 2.77
CA VAL A 159 9.50 -18.80 3.27
C VAL A 159 9.71 -20.14 2.57
N PHE A 160 9.83 -20.13 1.23
CA PHE A 160 10.06 -21.36 0.49
C PHE A 160 11.41 -21.99 0.80
N GLN A 161 12.46 -21.19 1.00
CA GLN A 161 13.77 -21.70 1.44
C GLN A 161 13.74 -22.33 2.84
N LEU A 162 12.99 -21.71 3.78
CA LEU A 162 12.95 -22.19 5.17
C LEU A 162 12.05 -23.40 5.38
N LEU A 163 10.90 -23.45 4.70
CA LEU A 163 9.86 -24.46 4.95
C LEU A 163 9.88 -25.62 3.97
N THR A 164 10.57 -25.49 2.83
CA THR A 164 10.55 -26.50 1.76
C THR A 164 11.94 -26.78 1.21
N PRO A 165 12.19 -27.98 0.68
CA PRO A 165 13.42 -28.29 -0.04
C PRO A 165 13.38 -27.83 -1.52
N LEU A 166 12.38 -27.03 -1.92
CA LEU A 166 12.19 -26.56 -3.29
C LEU A 166 13.04 -25.34 -3.59
N HIS A 167 13.49 -25.21 -4.84
CA HIS A 167 14.06 -23.95 -5.29
C HIS A 167 12.95 -22.89 -5.39
N PRO A 168 13.09 -21.72 -4.73
CA PRO A 168 12.00 -20.73 -4.61
C PRO A 168 11.58 -20.05 -5.92
N LEU A 169 12.48 -19.95 -6.90
CA LEU A 169 12.26 -19.17 -8.12
C LEU A 169 11.06 -19.63 -8.97
N PRO A 170 10.86 -20.95 -9.28
CA PRO A 170 9.73 -21.37 -10.07
C PRO A 170 8.36 -20.98 -9.49
N PRO A 171 8.04 -21.24 -8.20
CA PRO A 171 6.77 -20.82 -7.63
C PRO A 171 6.61 -19.30 -7.58
N MET A 172 7.67 -18.52 -7.36
CA MET A 172 7.61 -17.04 -7.42
C MET A 172 7.18 -16.55 -8.80
N ILE A 173 7.78 -17.10 -9.86
CA ILE A 173 7.40 -16.75 -11.25
C ILE A 173 5.93 -17.11 -11.50
N ILE A 174 5.51 -18.31 -11.06
CA ILE A 174 4.15 -18.79 -11.28
C ILE A 174 3.12 -17.94 -10.51
N ILE A 175 3.43 -17.48 -9.29
CA ILE A 175 2.59 -16.51 -8.57
C ILE A 175 2.38 -15.26 -9.43
N CYS A 176 3.46 -14.64 -9.93
CA CYS A 176 3.36 -13.45 -10.77
C CYS A 176 2.57 -13.70 -12.06
N VAL A 177 2.76 -14.83 -12.72
CA VAL A 177 2.05 -15.18 -13.96
C VAL A 177 0.56 -15.39 -13.69
N ILE A 178 0.20 -16.15 -12.67
CA ILE A 178 -1.20 -16.45 -12.32
C ILE A 178 -1.94 -15.19 -11.90
N THR A 179 -1.35 -14.37 -11.03
CA THR A 179 -1.96 -13.11 -10.59
C THR A 179 -2.14 -12.16 -11.78
N THR A 180 -1.12 -12.03 -12.65
CA THR A 180 -1.24 -11.23 -13.86
C THR A 180 -2.33 -11.76 -14.80
N ALA A 181 -2.48 -13.08 -14.95
CA ALA A 181 -3.46 -13.67 -15.86
C ALA A 181 -4.90 -13.29 -15.48
N TYR A 182 -5.30 -13.49 -14.22
CA TYR A 182 -6.67 -13.17 -13.82
C TYR A 182 -6.91 -11.66 -13.62
N THR A 183 -5.90 -10.87 -13.20
CA THR A 183 -6.03 -9.42 -13.11
C THR A 183 -6.10 -8.77 -14.50
N ALA A 184 -5.34 -9.27 -15.46
CA ALA A 184 -5.42 -8.84 -16.86
C ALA A 184 -6.77 -9.18 -17.49
N PHE A 185 -7.42 -10.29 -17.10
CA PHE A 185 -8.74 -10.68 -17.58
C PHE A 185 -9.86 -9.89 -16.91
N GLY A 186 -9.85 -9.77 -15.57
CA GLY A 186 -10.96 -9.25 -14.77
C GLY A 186 -10.78 -7.82 -14.22
N GLY A 187 -9.57 -7.27 -14.26
CA GLY A 187 -9.26 -5.93 -13.77
C GLY A 187 -9.47 -5.75 -12.26
N VAL A 188 -9.69 -4.50 -11.84
CA VAL A 188 -9.86 -4.12 -10.43
C VAL A 188 -11.03 -4.85 -9.76
N PHE A 189 -12.13 -5.10 -10.46
CA PHE A 189 -13.27 -5.78 -9.87
C PHE A 189 -12.96 -7.25 -9.52
N ALA A 190 -12.19 -7.95 -10.36
CA ALA A 190 -11.78 -9.32 -10.07
C ALA A 190 -10.87 -9.36 -8.82
N SER A 191 -9.87 -8.47 -8.73
CA SER A 191 -9.01 -8.35 -7.55
C SER A 191 -9.84 -8.09 -6.28
N LEU A 192 -10.76 -7.11 -6.28
CA LEU A 192 -11.63 -6.82 -5.13
C LEU A 192 -12.49 -8.01 -4.69
N MET A 193 -12.94 -8.84 -5.62
CA MET A 193 -13.74 -10.03 -5.31
C MET A 193 -12.87 -11.18 -4.79
N THR A 194 -11.70 -11.40 -5.38
CA THR A 194 -10.75 -12.39 -4.87
C THR A 194 -10.23 -12.00 -3.49
N ASP A 195 -9.88 -10.73 -3.27
CA ASP A 195 -9.40 -10.21 -1.99
C ASP A 195 -10.40 -10.46 -0.85
N ALA A 196 -11.70 -10.23 -1.09
CA ALA A 196 -12.71 -10.45 -0.07
C ALA A 196 -12.81 -11.93 0.35
N ILE A 197 -12.69 -12.86 -0.61
CA ILE A 197 -12.69 -14.32 -0.35
C ILE A 197 -11.38 -14.73 0.33
N GLN A 198 -10.25 -14.24 -0.17
CA GLN A 198 -8.92 -14.50 0.39
C GLN A 198 -8.82 -14.00 1.82
N ALA A 199 -9.34 -12.80 2.12
CA ALA A 199 -9.33 -12.23 3.47
C ALA A 199 -10.04 -13.13 4.50
N ILE A 200 -11.17 -13.76 4.13
CA ILE A 200 -11.87 -14.72 5.02
C ILE A 200 -10.99 -15.94 5.26
N LEU A 201 -10.41 -16.52 4.20
CA LEU A 201 -9.55 -17.69 4.31
C LEU A 201 -8.32 -17.38 5.17
N ILE A 202 -7.64 -16.28 4.89
CA ILE A 202 -6.47 -15.79 5.62
C ILE A 202 -6.81 -15.57 7.10
N PHE A 203 -7.94 -14.93 7.40
CA PHE A 203 -8.39 -14.70 8.77
C PHE A 203 -8.56 -16.02 9.56
N VAL A 204 -9.23 -17.01 8.96
CA VAL A 204 -9.39 -18.33 9.57
C VAL A 204 -8.05 -19.01 9.80
N MET A 205 -7.15 -18.98 8.81
CA MET A 205 -5.83 -19.62 8.90
C MET A 205 -4.95 -18.93 9.95
N ILE A 206 -5.00 -17.61 10.09
CA ILE A 206 -4.28 -16.88 11.14
C ILE A 206 -4.79 -17.27 12.52
N ILE A 207 -6.11 -17.39 12.71
CA ILE A 207 -6.66 -17.86 14.00
C ILE A 207 -6.14 -19.25 14.34
N VAL A 208 -6.16 -20.17 13.36
CA VAL A 208 -5.60 -21.53 13.57
C VAL A 208 -4.12 -21.47 13.93
N ALA A 209 -3.33 -20.68 13.21
CA ALA A 209 -1.90 -20.52 13.48
C ALA A 209 -1.63 -19.96 14.89
N VAL A 210 -2.40 -18.93 15.31
CA VAL A 210 -2.30 -18.34 16.65
C VAL A 210 -2.64 -19.36 17.74
N ILE A 211 -3.72 -20.14 17.56
CA ILE A 211 -4.10 -21.19 18.53
C ILE A 211 -3.01 -22.24 18.63
N VAL A 212 -2.46 -22.69 17.50
CA VAL A 212 -1.38 -23.70 17.47
C VAL A 212 -0.14 -23.19 18.18
N VAL A 213 0.29 -21.95 17.91
CA VAL A 213 1.41 -21.32 18.60
C VAL A 213 1.13 -21.21 20.11
N ALA A 214 -0.04 -20.73 20.52
CA ALA A 214 -0.40 -20.55 21.91
C ALA A 214 -0.49 -21.85 22.72
N VAL A 215 -0.84 -22.95 22.07
CA VAL A 215 -0.90 -24.28 22.73
C VAL A 215 0.49 -24.88 22.90
N ASN A 216 1.36 -24.75 21.89
CA ASN A 216 2.66 -25.39 21.85
C ASN A 216 3.78 -24.57 22.51
N VAL A 217 3.69 -23.24 22.46
CA VAL A 217 4.71 -22.33 23.01
C VAL A 217 4.21 -21.77 24.34
N ARG A 218 4.82 -22.24 25.47
CA ARG A 218 4.45 -21.82 26.82
C ARG A 218 5.69 -21.38 27.61
N PRO A 219 6.14 -20.12 27.39
CA PRO A 219 7.28 -19.59 28.13
C PRO A 219 6.95 -19.51 29.63
N THR A 220 7.94 -19.80 30.48
CA THR A 220 7.80 -19.63 31.93
C THR A 220 7.97 -18.16 32.32
N LYS A 221 7.53 -17.81 33.54
CA LYS A 221 7.78 -16.43 34.05
C LYS A 221 9.28 -16.15 34.14
N GLU A 222 10.08 -17.14 34.50
CA GLU A 222 11.53 -17.00 34.59
C GLU A 222 12.17 -16.71 33.23
N ASP A 223 11.67 -17.33 32.14
CA ASP A 223 12.13 -17.04 30.76
C ASP A 223 11.76 -15.63 30.34
N ILE A 224 10.53 -15.18 30.65
CA ILE A 224 10.06 -13.84 30.34
C ILE A 224 10.88 -12.80 31.10
N ASP A 225 11.14 -13.01 32.39
CA ASP A 225 11.92 -12.07 33.21
C ASP A 225 13.41 -12.05 32.80
N ARG A 226 13.97 -13.22 32.39
CA ARG A 226 15.36 -13.35 31.93
C ARG A 226 15.60 -12.61 30.62
N VAL A 227 14.74 -12.79 29.62
CA VAL A 227 14.87 -12.18 28.29
C VAL A 227 14.42 -10.72 28.31
N GLY A 228 13.43 -10.40 29.12
CA GLY A 228 12.79 -9.07 29.16
C GLY A 228 11.80 -8.89 28.01
N LEU A 229 11.89 -7.77 27.29
CA LEU A 229 11.02 -7.36 26.17
C LEU A 229 9.58 -6.97 26.56
N VAL A 230 9.23 -7.03 27.86
CA VAL A 230 7.89 -6.64 28.36
C VAL A 230 7.83 -5.16 28.71
N LYS A 231 8.92 -4.62 29.25
CA LYS A 231 8.97 -3.22 29.71
C LYS A 231 9.01 -2.25 28.52
N PRO A 232 8.33 -1.09 28.65
CA PRO A 232 8.46 -0.02 27.66
C PRO A 232 9.92 0.38 27.44
N THR A 233 10.32 0.50 26.18
CA THR A 233 11.68 0.88 25.81
C THR A 233 11.67 2.22 25.08
N LYS A 234 12.76 2.99 25.16
CA LYS A 234 12.94 4.22 24.37
C LYS A 234 12.79 3.91 22.88
N MET A 235 13.41 2.82 22.42
CA MET A 235 13.33 2.33 21.05
C MET A 235 11.88 2.08 20.61
N GLY A 236 11.04 1.47 21.45
CA GLY A 236 9.61 1.27 21.17
C GLY A 236 8.85 2.58 20.96
N GLY A 237 9.19 3.63 21.73
CA GLY A 237 8.64 4.98 21.55
C GLY A 237 9.09 5.63 20.25
N GLU A 238 10.36 5.51 19.89
CA GLU A 238 10.90 6.00 18.62
C GLU A 238 10.25 5.29 17.43
N LEU A 239 10.14 3.97 17.49
CA LEU A 239 9.48 3.16 16.46
C LEU A 239 8.00 3.51 16.30
N PHE A 240 7.30 3.87 17.38
CA PHE A 240 5.92 4.34 17.27
C PHE A 240 5.81 5.56 16.36
N VAL A 241 6.71 6.53 16.49
CA VAL A 241 6.72 7.73 15.65
C VAL A 241 7.20 7.41 14.23
N ILE A 242 8.33 6.71 14.10
CA ILE A 242 8.94 6.36 12.81
C ILE A 242 7.94 5.59 11.94
N LEU A 243 7.44 4.46 12.45
CA LEU A 243 6.56 3.57 11.68
C LEU A 243 5.21 4.22 11.40
N THR A 244 4.66 5.00 12.34
CA THR A 244 3.39 5.70 12.11
C THR A 244 3.53 6.71 10.97
N LEU A 245 4.57 7.54 10.95
CA LEU A 245 4.82 8.49 9.86
C LEU A 245 5.13 7.77 8.55
N ALA A 246 6.02 6.78 8.59
CA ALA A 246 6.41 5.96 7.45
C ALA A 246 5.19 5.36 6.75
N ILE A 247 4.46 4.51 7.44
CA ILE A 247 3.37 3.71 6.88
C ILE A 247 2.15 4.57 6.55
N MET A 248 1.85 5.59 7.37
CA MET A 248 0.72 6.49 7.12
C MET A 248 0.88 7.27 5.82
N PHE A 249 2.09 7.77 5.54
CA PHE A 249 2.34 8.57 4.35
C PHE A 249 2.55 7.70 3.11
N SER A 250 3.21 6.57 3.23
CA SER A 250 3.50 5.68 2.11
C SER A 250 2.25 5.02 1.55
N ASN A 251 1.30 4.62 2.40
CA ASN A 251 0.04 4.05 1.95
C ASN A 251 -0.81 5.01 1.10
N MET A 252 -0.54 6.32 1.15
CA MET A 252 -1.17 7.28 0.24
C MET A 252 -0.70 7.10 -1.22
N TYR A 253 0.51 6.55 -1.44
CA TYR A 253 1.02 6.21 -2.77
C TYR A 253 0.52 4.86 -3.29
N HIS A 254 0.00 4.01 -2.41
CA HIS A 254 -0.51 2.70 -2.80
C HIS A 254 -1.89 2.82 -3.44
N GLN A 255 -1.98 2.80 -4.78
CA GLN A 255 -3.24 2.93 -5.52
C GLN A 255 -4.29 1.89 -5.13
N GLY A 256 -3.88 0.75 -4.60
CA GLY A 256 -4.79 -0.26 -4.05
C GLY A 256 -5.74 0.28 -2.98
N PHE A 257 -5.28 1.14 -2.06
CA PHE A 257 -6.13 1.79 -1.06
C PHE A 257 -7.14 2.76 -1.70
N TRP A 258 -6.70 3.53 -2.70
CA TRP A 258 -7.58 4.44 -3.42
C TRP A 258 -8.66 3.70 -4.21
N GLN A 259 -8.32 2.58 -4.85
CA GLN A 259 -9.29 1.73 -5.54
C GLN A 259 -10.40 1.27 -4.57
N ARG A 260 -10.05 0.82 -3.35
CA ARG A 260 -11.02 0.43 -2.32
C ARG A 260 -11.81 1.64 -1.83
N THR A 261 -11.14 2.77 -1.60
CA THR A 261 -11.79 4.03 -1.21
C THR A 261 -12.86 4.44 -2.21
N PHE A 262 -12.57 4.42 -3.51
CA PHE A 262 -13.52 4.80 -4.56
C PHE A 262 -14.58 3.71 -4.85
N SER A 263 -14.32 2.44 -4.52
CA SER A 263 -15.28 1.35 -4.69
C SER A 263 -16.40 1.36 -3.65
N SER A 264 -16.26 2.07 -2.54
CA SER A 264 -17.28 2.22 -1.51
C SER A 264 -18.55 2.91 -2.06
N ARG A 265 -19.73 2.44 -1.65
CA ARG A 265 -21.03 2.96 -2.12
C ARG A 265 -21.25 4.41 -1.75
N ASN A 266 -20.90 4.79 -0.53
CA ASN A 266 -21.06 6.15 0.01
C ASN A 266 -20.01 6.43 1.11
N ASP A 267 -19.94 7.68 1.57
CA ASP A 267 -18.94 8.10 2.57
C ASP A 267 -19.20 7.50 3.95
N ARG A 268 -20.45 7.18 4.29
CA ARG A 268 -20.81 6.51 5.55
C ARG A 268 -20.29 5.08 5.55
N ASP A 269 -20.49 4.36 4.45
CA ASP A 269 -20.00 2.98 4.28
C ASP A 269 -18.48 2.95 4.31
N LEU A 270 -17.81 3.94 3.70
CA LEU A 270 -16.36 4.07 3.75
C LEU A 270 -15.86 4.20 5.20
N ARG A 271 -16.44 5.12 5.99
CA ARG A 271 -16.04 5.34 7.38
C ARG A 271 -16.23 4.10 8.24
N TRP A 272 -17.35 3.40 8.10
CA TRP A 272 -17.57 2.16 8.83
C TRP A 272 -16.62 1.05 8.39
N ALA A 273 -16.38 0.92 7.09
CA ALA A 273 -15.47 -0.10 6.57
C ALA A 273 -14.02 0.13 7.01
N THR A 274 -13.57 1.37 7.01
CA THR A 274 -12.22 1.72 7.49
C THR A 274 -12.09 1.56 9.00
N PHE A 275 -13.13 1.87 9.78
CA PHE A 275 -13.15 1.65 11.23
C PHE A 275 -13.07 0.15 11.59
N ILE A 276 -13.90 -0.69 10.95
CA ILE A 276 -13.85 -2.14 11.13
C ILE A 276 -12.50 -2.69 10.65
N GLY A 277 -12.02 -2.24 9.48
CA GLY A 277 -10.74 -2.61 8.92
C GLY A 277 -9.57 -2.27 9.84
N PHE A 278 -9.59 -1.09 10.48
CA PHE A 278 -8.58 -0.68 11.46
C PHE A 278 -8.44 -1.71 12.59
N TRP A 279 -9.54 -2.10 13.22
CA TRP A 279 -9.48 -3.06 14.32
C TRP A 279 -9.09 -4.46 13.86
N LEU A 280 -9.54 -4.89 12.68
CA LEU A 280 -9.12 -6.18 12.11
C LEU A 280 -7.60 -6.20 11.85
N VAL A 281 -7.07 -5.17 11.19
CA VAL A 281 -5.63 -5.05 10.93
C VAL A 281 -4.85 -4.97 12.23
N PHE A 282 -5.25 -4.09 13.17
CA PHE A 282 -4.56 -3.90 14.44
C PHE A 282 -4.43 -5.19 15.24
N VAL A 283 -5.53 -5.93 15.41
CA VAL A 283 -5.52 -7.17 16.20
C VAL A 283 -4.66 -8.24 15.51
N ILE A 284 -4.81 -8.42 14.19
CA ILE A 284 -4.06 -9.44 13.45
C ILE A 284 -2.56 -9.14 13.47
N THR A 285 -2.18 -7.89 13.21
CA THR A 285 -0.76 -7.51 13.18
C THR A 285 -0.13 -7.55 14.58
N ALA A 286 -0.87 -7.18 15.63
CA ALA A 286 -0.41 -7.35 17.01
C ALA A 286 -0.18 -8.82 17.36
N LEU A 287 -1.10 -9.71 16.99
CA LEU A 287 -0.96 -11.16 17.23
C LEU A 287 0.26 -11.75 16.50
N ILE A 288 0.47 -11.38 15.24
CA ILE A 288 1.63 -11.84 14.45
C ILE A 288 2.93 -11.27 15.02
N GLY A 289 2.95 -9.98 15.38
CA GLY A 289 4.13 -9.32 15.95
C GLY A 289 4.58 -9.94 17.29
N MET A 290 3.63 -10.46 18.07
CA MET A 290 3.96 -11.17 19.32
C MET A 290 4.81 -12.43 19.10
N ALA A 291 4.88 -12.96 17.88
CA ALA A 291 5.74 -14.10 17.59
C ALA A 291 7.24 -13.80 17.80
N GLY A 292 7.69 -12.55 17.61
CA GLY A 292 9.06 -12.13 17.90
C GLY A 292 9.45 -12.32 19.37
N PRO A 293 8.77 -11.63 20.31
CA PRO A 293 8.99 -11.86 21.75
C PRO A 293 8.77 -13.31 22.18
N LEU A 294 7.76 -14.00 21.62
CA LEU A 294 7.50 -15.41 21.94
C LEU A 294 8.67 -16.31 21.54
N ALA A 295 9.29 -16.08 20.37
CA ALA A 295 10.45 -16.84 19.92
C ALA A 295 11.64 -16.67 20.90
N ALA A 296 11.86 -15.43 21.36
CA ALA A 296 12.92 -15.13 22.32
C ALA A 296 12.64 -15.77 23.71
N TRP A 297 11.41 -15.69 24.20
CA TRP A 297 11.02 -16.29 25.49
C TRP A 297 11.01 -17.81 25.44
N ALA A 298 10.66 -18.41 24.30
CA ALA A 298 10.70 -19.86 24.11
C ALA A 298 12.13 -20.42 23.89
N GLY A 299 13.13 -19.52 23.73
CA GLY A 299 14.51 -19.93 23.44
C GLY A 299 14.72 -20.51 22.03
N THR A 300 13.75 -20.36 21.14
CA THR A 300 13.87 -20.77 19.73
C THR A 300 14.65 -19.75 18.90
N TRP A 301 14.79 -18.53 19.38
CA TRP A 301 15.58 -17.46 18.81
C TRP A 301 16.32 -16.69 19.92
N SER A 302 17.54 -16.24 19.64
CA SER A 302 18.36 -15.41 20.54
C SER A 302 19.03 -14.28 19.76
N PRO A 303 19.23 -13.09 20.35
CA PRO A 303 20.00 -11.99 19.73
C PRO A 303 21.44 -12.40 19.35
N ASP A 304 22.02 -13.39 20.06
CA ASP A 304 23.38 -13.89 19.84
C ASP A 304 23.44 -14.99 18.76
N SER A 305 22.29 -15.38 18.19
CA SER A 305 22.24 -16.39 17.14
C SER A 305 22.56 -15.78 15.77
N ASP A 306 23.10 -16.58 14.84
CA ASP A 306 23.31 -16.19 13.44
C ASP A 306 21.99 -15.97 12.67
N VAL A 307 20.84 -16.27 13.31
CA VAL A 307 19.50 -16.15 12.71
C VAL A 307 18.98 -14.71 12.91
N PRO A 308 18.67 -13.98 11.84
CA PRO A 308 18.14 -12.62 11.96
C PRO A 308 16.78 -12.59 12.67
N GLY A 309 16.48 -11.51 13.39
CA GLY A 309 15.21 -11.30 14.10
C GLY A 309 13.98 -11.38 13.20
N SER A 310 14.13 -11.05 11.93
CA SER A 310 13.08 -11.21 10.91
C SER A 310 12.63 -12.65 10.71
N SER A 311 13.51 -13.63 10.96
CA SER A 311 13.18 -15.05 10.87
C SER A 311 12.65 -15.68 12.17
N ALA A 312 12.55 -14.90 13.26
CA ALA A 312 12.15 -15.39 14.59
C ALA A 312 10.80 -16.15 14.58
N PHE A 313 9.82 -15.70 13.80
CA PHE A 313 8.55 -16.42 13.64
C PHE A 313 8.76 -17.84 13.07
N PHE A 314 9.61 -17.97 12.09
CA PHE A 314 9.85 -19.25 11.41
C PHE A 314 10.66 -20.23 12.26
N THR A 315 11.46 -19.75 13.22
CA THR A 315 12.12 -20.63 14.19
C THR A 315 11.10 -21.33 15.10
N ILE A 316 10.01 -20.63 15.47
CA ILE A 316 8.87 -21.26 16.17
C ILE A 316 8.23 -22.33 15.29
N ILE A 317 7.91 -22.02 14.04
CA ILE A 317 7.25 -22.95 13.11
C ILE A 317 8.15 -24.18 12.84
N ALA A 318 9.46 -23.97 12.71
CA ALA A 318 10.41 -25.06 12.52
C ALA A 318 10.50 -26.02 13.72
N SER A 319 10.16 -25.58 14.93
CA SER A 319 10.09 -26.44 16.11
C SER A 319 8.82 -27.30 16.21
N MET A 320 7.80 -26.99 15.37
CA MET A 320 6.48 -27.64 15.39
C MET A 320 6.37 -28.82 14.40
N ASP A 321 5.23 -29.49 14.38
CA ASP A 321 4.92 -30.57 13.46
C ASP A 321 4.85 -30.11 12.01
N GLY A 322 5.18 -30.98 11.06
CA GLY A 322 5.23 -30.67 9.61
C GLY A 322 3.91 -30.17 9.01
N TRP A 323 2.75 -30.52 9.57
CA TRP A 323 1.47 -30.01 9.11
C TRP A 323 1.30 -28.49 9.37
N VAL A 324 1.94 -27.96 10.44
CA VAL A 324 1.95 -26.52 10.73
C VAL A 324 2.74 -25.78 9.67
N SER A 325 3.91 -26.31 9.27
CA SER A 325 4.69 -25.79 8.15
C SER A 325 3.89 -25.81 6.84
N GLY A 326 3.09 -26.86 6.61
CA GLY A 326 2.17 -26.94 5.46
C GLY A 326 1.08 -25.88 5.50
N LEU A 327 0.47 -25.65 6.69
CA LEU A 327 -0.52 -24.57 6.89
C LEU A 327 0.09 -23.19 6.59
N MET A 328 1.30 -22.94 7.11
CA MET A 328 2.02 -21.68 6.88
C MET A 328 2.37 -21.48 5.41
N LEU A 329 2.70 -22.54 4.69
CA LEU A 329 2.99 -22.48 3.27
C LEU A 329 1.76 -22.07 2.45
N VAL A 330 0.59 -22.62 2.76
CA VAL A 330 -0.68 -22.22 2.12
C VAL A 330 -1.04 -20.79 2.49
N LEU A 331 -0.89 -20.41 3.76
CA LEU A 331 -1.21 -19.06 4.25
C LEU A 331 -0.32 -18.00 3.57
N THR A 332 1.01 -18.20 3.56
CA THR A 332 1.94 -17.25 2.96
C THR A 332 1.77 -17.17 1.44
N THR A 333 1.53 -18.30 0.76
CA THR A 333 1.21 -18.31 -0.68
C THR A 333 -0.07 -17.53 -0.98
N SER A 334 -1.12 -17.68 -0.15
CA SER A 334 -2.38 -16.97 -0.29
C SER A 334 -2.23 -15.47 -0.09
N LEU A 335 -1.47 -15.06 0.94
CA LEU A 335 -1.16 -13.66 1.22
C LEU A 335 -0.37 -13.01 0.09
N SER A 336 0.67 -13.70 -0.41
CA SER A 336 1.47 -13.18 -1.54
C SER A 336 0.63 -13.06 -2.81
N CYS A 337 -0.26 -13.99 -3.12
CA CYS A 337 -1.17 -13.86 -4.24
C CYS A 337 -2.05 -12.59 -4.11
N CYS A 338 -2.62 -12.36 -2.93
CA CYS A 338 -3.46 -11.20 -2.65
C CYS A 338 -2.68 -9.88 -2.76
N ALA A 339 -1.48 -9.83 -2.19
CA ALA A 339 -0.65 -8.63 -2.24
C ALA A 339 -0.15 -8.33 -3.66
N ILE A 340 0.32 -9.35 -4.39
CA ILE A 340 0.87 -9.17 -5.74
C ILE A 340 -0.22 -8.79 -6.74
N ASP A 341 -1.41 -9.39 -6.69
CA ASP A 341 -2.51 -9.02 -7.59
C ASP A 341 -2.98 -7.58 -7.36
N THR A 342 -3.05 -7.17 -6.10
CA THR A 342 -3.34 -5.79 -5.71
C THR A 342 -2.27 -4.83 -6.22
N CYS A 343 -0.98 -5.16 -6.07
CA CYS A 343 0.12 -4.36 -6.59
C CYS A 343 0.09 -4.26 -8.12
N GLN A 344 -0.18 -5.35 -8.82
CA GLN A 344 -0.31 -5.35 -10.28
C GLN A 344 -1.47 -4.50 -10.76
N THR A 345 -2.64 -4.57 -10.11
CA THR A 345 -3.78 -3.69 -10.45
C THR A 345 -3.51 -2.23 -10.10
N ALA A 346 -2.81 -1.96 -9.00
CA ALA A 346 -2.39 -0.63 -8.60
C ALA A 346 -1.36 -0.04 -9.58
N MET A 347 -0.37 -0.82 -9.99
CA MET A 347 0.63 -0.44 -10.99
C MET A 347 -0.02 -0.17 -12.36
N PHE A 348 -0.94 -1.05 -12.77
CA PHE A 348 -1.72 -0.84 -13.99
C PHE A 348 -2.50 0.48 -13.94
N ALA A 349 -3.18 0.77 -12.82
CA ALA A 349 -3.92 2.02 -12.65
C ALA A 349 -3.01 3.24 -12.72
N SER A 350 -1.85 3.21 -12.05
CA SER A 350 -0.87 4.30 -12.06
C SER A 350 -0.31 4.56 -13.45
N LEU A 351 0.07 3.52 -14.19
CA LEU A 351 0.62 3.63 -15.54
C LEU A 351 -0.44 4.08 -16.56
N PHE A 352 -1.67 3.57 -16.44
CA PHE A 352 -2.77 3.95 -17.34
C PHE A 352 -3.16 5.42 -17.15
N ASP A 353 -3.17 5.89 -15.90
CA ASP A 353 -3.42 7.28 -15.57
C ASP A 353 -2.26 8.19 -16.02
N LEU A 354 -1.01 7.75 -15.82
CA LEU A 354 0.19 8.46 -16.28
C LEU A 354 0.20 8.65 -17.80
N ALA A 355 -0.32 7.68 -18.54
CA ALA A 355 -0.53 7.77 -19.99
C ALA A 355 -1.76 8.63 -20.40
N GLU A 356 -2.41 9.33 -19.45
CA GLU A 356 -3.61 10.17 -19.64
C GLU A 356 -4.77 9.39 -20.31
N GLU A 357 -4.88 8.10 -20.09
CA GLU A 357 -5.88 7.19 -20.70
C GLU A 357 -5.79 7.14 -22.26
N ARG A 358 -4.70 7.63 -22.87
CA ARG A 358 -4.53 7.72 -24.32
C ARG A 358 -3.92 6.46 -24.96
N VAL A 359 -3.30 5.64 -24.12
CA VAL A 359 -2.60 4.44 -24.55
C VAL A 359 -3.53 3.24 -24.51
N ASN A 360 -3.38 2.32 -25.48
CA ASN A 360 -4.14 1.08 -25.49
C ASN A 360 -3.89 0.28 -24.21
N ILE A 361 -4.96 -0.22 -23.62
CA ILE A 361 -4.94 -1.04 -22.39
C ILE A 361 -3.97 -2.23 -22.51
N TRP A 362 -3.85 -2.84 -23.69
CA TRP A 362 -2.94 -3.95 -23.93
C TRP A 362 -1.46 -3.56 -23.79
N VAL A 363 -1.10 -2.33 -24.19
CA VAL A 363 0.27 -1.82 -24.00
C VAL A 363 0.60 -1.67 -22.51
N VAL A 364 -0.33 -1.12 -21.72
CA VAL A 364 -0.13 -0.98 -20.27
C VAL A 364 -0.01 -2.35 -19.61
N ARG A 365 -0.82 -3.34 -20.02
CA ARG A 365 -0.70 -4.73 -19.53
C ARG A 365 0.67 -5.31 -19.85
N ALA A 366 1.15 -5.13 -21.09
CA ALA A 366 2.49 -5.59 -21.48
C ALA A 366 3.60 -4.94 -20.63
N VAL A 367 3.49 -3.65 -20.33
CA VAL A 367 4.44 -2.94 -19.46
C VAL A 367 4.40 -3.51 -18.04
N VAL A 368 3.23 -3.77 -17.46
CA VAL A 368 3.10 -4.38 -16.12
C VAL A 368 3.74 -5.79 -16.11
N ILE A 369 3.53 -6.59 -17.15
CA ILE A 369 4.17 -7.90 -17.27
C ILE A 369 5.70 -7.74 -17.31
N LEU A 370 6.23 -6.81 -18.09
CA LEU A 370 7.66 -6.55 -18.19
C LEU A 370 8.25 -6.06 -16.87
N LEU A 371 7.52 -5.26 -16.10
CA LEU A 371 7.96 -4.75 -14.79
C LEU A 371 8.03 -5.86 -13.72
N ASN A 372 7.33 -6.99 -13.88
CA ASN A 372 7.53 -8.13 -12.97
C ASN A 372 8.95 -8.72 -13.06
N ILE A 373 9.64 -8.59 -14.21
CA ILE A 373 10.99 -9.14 -14.39
C ILE A 373 12.00 -8.47 -13.45
N PRO A 374 12.21 -7.13 -13.49
CA PRO A 374 13.14 -6.49 -12.57
C PRO A 374 12.72 -6.67 -11.10
N VAL A 375 11.42 -6.72 -10.80
CA VAL A 375 10.92 -6.96 -9.44
C VAL A 375 11.36 -8.34 -8.93
N ILE A 376 11.21 -9.41 -9.73
CA ILE A 376 11.67 -10.76 -9.36
C ILE A 376 13.19 -10.79 -9.18
N VAL A 377 13.95 -10.16 -10.09
CA VAL A 377 15.42 -10.12 -10.01
C VAL A 377 15.88 -9.38 -8.76
N LEU A 378 15.25 -8.26 -8.40
CA LEU A 378 15.56 -7.50 -7.19
C LEU A 378 15.19 -8.31 -5.94
N ALA A 379 14.04 -8.97 -5.92
CA ALA A 379 13.60 -9.79 -4.80
C ALA A 379 14.57 -10.93 -4.44
N MET A 380 15.22 -11.52 -5.44
CA MET A 380 16.24 -12.56 -5.23
C MET A 380 17.55 -12.02 -4.61
N ARG A 381 17.78 -10.72 -4.65
CA ARG A 381 19.02 -10.06 -4.19
C ARG A 381 18.81 -9.16 -2.98
N ALA A 382 17.57 -8.88 -2.59
CA ALA A 382 17.28 -7.99 -1.48
C ALA A 382 17.63 -8.66 -0.14
N PRO A 383 18.60 -8.12 0.60
CA PRO A 383 19.07 -8.77 1.84
C PRO A 383 18.14 -8.50 3.02
N ASP A 384 17.41 -7.38 3.02
CA ASP A 384 16.61 -6.91 4.14
C ASP A 384 15.27 -6.35 3.65
N ILE A 385 14.19 -7.04 4.04
CA ILE A 385 12.81 -6.69 3.66
C ILE A 385 12.39 -5.37 4.30
N LEU A 386 12.72 -5.21 5.58
CA LEU A 386 12.33 -4.02 6.35
C LEU A 386 13.02 -2.76 5.81
N GLN A 387 14.29 -2.85 5.42
CA GLN A 387 15.03 -1.74 4.81
C GLN A 387 14.40 -1.30 3.48
N VAL A 388 13.98 -2.26 2.65
CA VAL A 388 13.31 -1.97 1.37
C VAL A 388 12.01 -1.18 1.59
N TYR A 389 11.20 -1.59 2.58
CA TYR A 389 10.00 -0.83 2.97
C TYR A 389 10.34 0.57 3.46
N LEU A 390 11.29 0.70 4.37
CA LEU A 390 11.66 1.99 4.96
C LEU A 390 12.18 3.01 3.93
N LEU A 391 12.92 2.56 2.92
CA LEU A 391 13.39 3.43 1.84
C LEU A 391 12.22 4.01 1.01
N ALA A 392 11.27 3.15 0.64
CA ALA A 392 10.07 3.57 -0.08
C ALA A 392 9.20 4.52 0.79
N ASP A 393 9.11 4.23 2.08
CA ASP A 393 8.35 5.01 3.06
C ASP A 393 8.96 6.39 3.31
N LEU A 394 10.30 6.50 3.36
CA LEU A 394 10.99 7.78 3.52
C LEU A 394 10.74 8.70 2.32
N LEU A 395 10.84 8.16 1.09
CA LEU A 395 10.53 8.92 -0.12
C LEU A 395 9.07 9.39 -0.12
N ALA A 396 8.16 8.53 0.27
CA ALA A 396 6.75 8.88 0.39
C ALA A 396 6.52 9.97 1.44
N SER A 397 7.14 9.86 2.61
CA SER A 397 7.04 10.84 3.70
C SER A 397 7.54 12.23 3.29
N ALA A 398 8.61 12.28 2.48
CA ALA A 398 9.17 13.52 1.97
C ALA A 398 8.30 14.22 0.92
N THR A 399 7.36 13.50 0.27
CA THR A 399 6.72 14.03 -0.94
C THR A 399 5.20 14.15 -0.85
N ILE A 400 4.50 13.44 0.05
CA ILE A 400 3.04 13.36 0.04
C ILE A 400 2.32 14.63 0.51
N LEU A 401 2.85 15.33 1.53
CA LEU A 401 2.15 16.45 2.16
C LEU A 401 1.84 17.60 1.21
N PRO A 402 2.73 18.02 0.29
CA PRO A 402 2.41 19.06 -0.69
C PRO A 402 1.14 18.78 -1.50
N VAL A 403 0.88 17.52 -1.83
CA VAL A 403 -0.34 17.13 -2.55
C VAL A 403 -1.57 17.15 -1.65
N LEU A 404 -1.44 16.62 -0.42
CA LEU A 404 -2.55 16.60 0.53
C LEU A 404 -3.01 18.02 0.88
N PHE A 405 -2.11 18.99 0.97
CA PHE A 405 -2.48 20.40 1.16
C PHE A 405 -3.27 20.98 -0.01
N GLY A 406 -3.12 20.47 -1.22
CA GLY A 406 -3.94 20.83 -2.37
C GLY A 406 -5.42 20.48 -2.26
N LEU A 407 -5.83 19.63 -1.29
CA LEU A 407 -7.22 19.30 -0.99
C LEU A 407 -7.96 20.41 -0.24
N PHE A 408 -7.24 21.34 0.39
CA PHE A 408 -7.85 22.39 1.19
C PHE A 408 -8.08 23.65 0.37
N ARG A 409 -9.33 24.06 0.20
CA ARG A 409 -9.71 25.29 -0.55
C ARG A 409 -9.02 26.56 -0.05
N HIS A 410 -8.73 26.64 1.25
CA HIS A 410 -8.01 27.79 1.81
C HIS A 410 -6.55 27.89 1.32
N LEU A 411 -6.02 26.82 0.74
CA LEU A 411 -4.67 26.70 0.21
C LEU A 411 -4.63 26.70 -1.34
N ASP A 412 -5.69 27.22 -1.98
CA ASP A 412 -5.75 27.30 -3.46
C ASP A 412 -4.63 28.16 -4.07
N PHE A 413 -3.97 28.98 -3.26
CA PHE A 413 -2.80 29.76 -3.68
C PHE A 413 -1.57 28.90 -3.98
N ILE A 414 -1.51 27.65 -3.50
CA ILE A 414 -0.40 26.73 -3.76
C ILE A 414 -0.42 26.33 -5.24
N HIS A 415 0.66 26.66 -5.94
CA HIS A 415 0.90 26.31 -7.32
C HIS A 415 1.68 25.00 -7.45
N TRP A 416 1.67 24.36 -8.62
CA TRP A 416 2.42 23.13 -8.84
C TRP A 416 3.93 23.29 -8.58
N THR A 417 4.51 24.46 -8.84
CA THR A 417 5.92 24.76 -8.56
C THR A 417 6.22 24.74 -7.06
N ASP A 418 5.30 25.26 -6.25
CA ASP A 418 5.45 25.30 -4.79
C ASP A 418 5.44 23.88 -4.23
N ALA A 419 4.51 23.05 -4.71
CA ALA A 419 4.42 21.64 -4.33
C ALA A 419 5.66 20.84 -4.79
N LEU A 420 6.18 21.10 -5.99
CA LEU A 420 7.39 20.47 -6.51
C LEU A 420 8.60 20.82 -5.64
N VAL A 421 8.77 22.10 -5.31
CA VAL A 421 9.85 22.55 -4.40
C VAL A 421 9.68 21.91 -3.02
N GLY A 422 8.46 21.75 -2.53
CA GLY A 422 8.19 21.02 -1.30
C GLY A 422 8.67 19.58 -1.34
N CYS A 423 8.40 18.83 -2.41
CA CYS A 423 8.86 17.44 -2.56
C CYS A 423 10.39 17.32 -2.47
N PHE A 424 11.12 18.16 -3.21
CA PHE A 424 12.59 18.18 -3.13
C PHE A 424 13.09 18.72 -1.79
N GLY A 425 12.35 19.68 -1.20
CA GLY A 425 12.64 20.24 0.11
C GLY A 425 12.63 19.20 1.22
N GLY A 426 11.72 18.24 1.18
CA GLY A 426 11.69 17.11 2.11
C GLY A 426 12.96 16.26 2.03
N ILE A 427 13.39 15.90 0.82
CA ILE A 427 14.64 15.14 0.60
C ILE A 427 15.87 15.94 1.08
N ILE A 428 15.92 17.21 0.73
CA ILE A 428 17.02 18.10 1.15
C ILE A 428 17.06 18.25 2.67
N ALA A 429 15.90 18.34 3.34
CA ALA A 429 15.83 18.45 4.78
C ALA A 429 16.38 17.23 5.52
N VAL A 430 16.17 16.02 4.99
CA VAL A 430 16.76 14.78 5.54
C VAL A 430 18.28 14.81 5.41
N GLY A 431 18.81 15.19 4.23
CA GLY A 431 20.26 15.30 4.02
C GLY A 431 20.90 16.39 4.89
N ALA A 432 20.24 17.54 5.05
CA ALA A 432 20.69 18.64 5.90
C ALA A 432 20.67 18.25 7.40
N PHE A 433 19.61 17.60 7.86
CA PHE A 433 19.54 17.03 9.21
C PHE A 433 20.67 16.01 9.43
N GLY A 434 20.85 15.07 8.49
CA GLY A 434 21.90 14.06 8.57
C GLY A 434 23.30 14.70 8.65
N GLN A 435 23.57 15.74 7.85
CA GLN A 435 24.84 16.48 7.92
C GLN A 435 25.03 17.19 9.28
N ALA A 436 23.99 17.80 9.81
CA ALA A 436 24.05 18.48 11.11
C ALA A 436 24.23 17.47 12.27
N TYR A 437 23.57 16.33 12.20
CA TYR A 437 23.58 15.30 13.24
C TYR A 437 24.86 14.47 13.24
N LEU A 438 25.33 14.03 12.06
CA LEU A 438 26.50 13.17 11.91
C LEU A 438 27.82 13.97 11.76
N GLY A 439 27.74 15.29 11.59
CA GLY A 439 28.92 16.17 11.45
C GLY A 439 29.71 16.00 10.15
N ASN A 440 29.29 15.12 9.23
CA ASN A 440 29.96 14.83 7.97
C ASN A 440 28.96 14.90 6.81
N ARG A 441 29.31 15.60 5.74
CA ARG A 441 28.46 15.76 4.56
C ARG A 441 28.17 14.44 3.86
N HIS A 442 29.17 13.59 3.69
CA HIS A 442 29.01 12.30 3.01
C HIS A 442 28.03 11.39 3.76
N ASP A 443 28.22 11.22 5.06
CA ASP A 443 27.37 10.35 5.88
C ASP A 443 25.99 10.95 6.08
N GLY A 444 25.88 12.29 6.14
CA GLY A 444 24.60 12.98 6.19
C GLY A 444 23.69 12.69 4.99
N TRP A 445 24.24 12.68 3.78
CA TRP A 445 23.45 12.32 2.59
C TRP A 445 23.20 10.82 2.46
N ARG A 446 24.09 9.97 3.02
CA ARG A 446 23.84 8.52 3.12
C ARG A 446 22.67 8.17 4.04
N LEU A 447 22.27 9.08 4.93
CA LEU A 447 21.06 8.89 5.74
C LEU A 447 19.79 8.68 4.88
N LEU A 448 19.75 9.20 3.65
CA LEU A 448 18.67 8.89 2.69
C LEU A 448 18.59 7.41 2.31
N LEU A 449 19.66 6.64 2.47
CA LEU A 449 19.71 5.20 2.22
C LEU A 449 19.33 4.39 3.46
N LEU A 450 19.14 5.05 4.63
CA LEU A 450 18.81 4.41 5.91
C LEU A 450 19.73 3.23 6.23
N ASP A 451 21.05 3.42 6.04
CA ASP A 451 22.05 2.40 6.33
C ASP A 451 21.91 1.89 7.78
N GLY A 452 21.77 0.57 7.95
CA GLY A 452 21.52 -0.07 9.24
C GLY A 452 20.02 -0.17 9.64
N GLY A 453 19.11 0.35 8.83
CA GLY A 453 17.65 0.20 9.05
C GLY A 453 17.20 0.66 10.44
N LEU A 454 16.37 -0.17 11.10
CA LEU A 454 15.89 0.08 12.47
C LEU A 454 16.83 -0.49 13.56
N TYR A 455 17.91 -1.15 13.20
CA TYR A 455 18.89 -1.71 14.16
C TYR A 455 19.82 -0.65 14.74
N VAL A 456 19.74 0.58 14.26
CA VAL A 456 20.57 1.68 14.71
C VAL A 456 20.07 2.20 16.05
N THR A 457 20.96 2.30 17.02
CA THR A 457 20.65 2.72 18.40
C THR A 457 20.53 4.23 18.60
N ASP A 458 20.91 5.03 17.59
CA ASP A 458 20.83 6.49 17.61
C ASP A 458 19.54 7.02 16.97
N GLU A 459 19.22 8.29 17.20
CA GLU A 459 17.98 8.93 16.77
C GLU A 459 17.99 9.38 15.29
N ARG A 460 18.99 8.95 14.48
CA ARG A 460 19.13 9.41 13.09
C ARG A 460 17.94 9.04 12.21
N VAL A 461 17.38 7.84 12.39
CA VAL A 461 16.22 7.36 11.62
C VAL A 461 14.95 8.11 12.04
N LEU A 462 14.75 8.31 13.36
CA LEU A 462 13.66 9.15 13.86
C LEU A 462 13.72 10.56 13.27
N GLY A 463 14.91 11.17 13.28
CA GLY A 463 15.12 12.48 12.67
C GLY A 463 14.80 12.49 11.18
N ALA A 464 15.25 11.48 10.42
CA ALA A 464 14.97 11.40 8.99
C ALA A 464 13.45 11.41 8.71
N PHE A 465 12.67 10.57 9.42
CA PHE A 465 11.21 10.50 9.26
C PHE A 465 10.45 11.72 9.79
N CYS A 466 11.00 12.46 10.75
CA CYS A 466 10.42 13.73 11.21
C CYS A 466 10.75 14.88 10.25
N PHE A 467 12.02 14.99 9.81
CA PHE A 467 12.44 16.10 8.95
C PHE A 467 11.99 15.96 7.49
N ALA A 468 11.72 14.76 6.99
CA ALA A 468 11.19 14.56 5.65
C ALA A 468 9.86 15.30 5.42
N PRO A 469 8.78 15.05 6.18
CA PRO A 469 7.51 15.74 6.00
C PRO A 469 7.58 17.21 6.44
N LEU A 470 8.29 17.54 7.52
CA LEU A 470 8.44 18.93 7.96
C LEU A 470 9.18 19.77 6.92
N GLY A 471 10.27 19.26 6.37
CA GLY A 471 11.02 19.93 5.32
C GLY A 471 10.17 20.17 4.08
N SER A 472 9.39 19.18 3.66
CA SER A 472 8.52 19.33 2.49
C SER A 472 7.50 20.47 2.67
N VAL A 473 6.92 20.58 3.85
CA VAL A 473 5.95 21.64 4.18
C VAL A 473 6.64 23.01 4.26
N VAL A 474 7.76 23.10 4.96
CA VAL A 474 8.50 24.35 5.15
C VAL A 474 8.97 24.91 3.79
N PHE A 475 9.59 24.08 2.96
CA PHE A 475 10.06 24.51 1.65
C PHE A 475 8.91 24.91 0.71
N MET A 476 7.79 24.17 0.75
CA MET A 476 6.60 24.50 -0.03
C MET A 476 6.04 25.89 0.33
N PHE A 477 5.79 26.14 1.63
CA PHE A 477 5.23 27.42 2.06
C PHE A 477 6.22 28.58 1.91
N PHE A 478 7.51 28.35 2.17
CA PHE A 478 8.55 29.34 1.95
C PHE A 478 8.58 29.80 0.48
N PHE A 479 8.61 28.81 -0.45
CA PHE A 479 8.62 29.14 -1.89
C PHE A 479 7.31 29.77 -2.35
N ALA A 480 6.17 29.33 -1.84
CA ALA A 480 4.88 29.97 -2.13
C ALA A 480 4.86 31.43 -1.65
N GLY A 481 5.37 31.72 -0.46
CA GLY A 481 5.51 33.07 0.07
C GLY A 481 6.42 33.95 -0.79
N LEU A 482 7.60 33.42 -1.17
CA LEU A 482 8.54 34.10 -2.05
C LEU A 482 7.92 34.41 -3.41
N ARG A 483 7.28 33.44 -4.05
CA ARG A 483 6.58 33.61 -5.31
C ARG A 483 5.49 34.68 -5.23
N MET A 484 4.66 34.64 -4.17
CA MET A 484 3.63 35.66 -3.96
C MET A 484 4.21 37.05 -3.73
N GLY A 485 5.31 37.17 -2.97
CA GLY A 485 6.03 38.40 -2.75
C GLY A 485 6.56 39.00 -4.05
N ILE A 486 7.26 38.20 -4.86
CA ILE A 486 7.78 38.61 -6.17
C ILE A 486 6.66 39.03 -7.11
N THR A 487 5.54 38.29 -7.14
CA THR A 487 4.39 38.60 -8.02
C THR A 487 3.76 39.94 -7.65
N ARG A 488 3.68 40.22 -6.33
CA ARG A 488 3.19 41.53 -5.84
C ARG A 488 4.13 42.68 -6.23
N LEU A 489 5.43 42.48 -6.05
CA LEU A 489 6.45 43.50 -6.39
C LEU A 489 6.46 43.81 -7.88
N LEU A 490 6.21 42.81 -8.73
CA LEU A 490 6.13 42.97 -10.19
C LEU A 490 4.78 43.48 -10.68
N GLY A 491 3.82 43.77 -9.79
CA GLY A 491 2.48 44.25 -10.13
C GLY A 491 1.64 43.29 -10.97
N ARG A 492 2.03 41.99 -11.00
CA ARG A 492 1.30 40.94 -11.74
C ARG A 492 0.12 40.40 -10.92
N ARG A 493 -1.02 40.14 -11.60
CA ARG A 493 -2.17 39.49 -10.95
C ARG A 493 -1.76 38.11 -10.43
N GLN A 494 -2.19 37.77 -9.22
CA GLN A 494 -1.90 36.46 -8.64
C GLN A 494 -2.73 35.37 -9.31
N TYR A 495 -2.14 34.22 -9.57
CA TYR A 495 -2.77 33.08 -10.25
C TYR A 495 -4.12 32.65 -9.66
N TRP A 496 -4.27 32.67 -8.33
CA TRP A 496 -5.50 32.30 -7.66
C TRP A 496 -6.65 33.32 -7.85
N HIS A 497 -6.35 34.59 -8.06
CA HIS A 497 -7.36 35.61 -8.43
C HIS A 497 -7.93 35.33 -9.80
N VAL A 498 -7.07 35.01 -10.77
CA VAL A 498 -7.52 34.70 -12.16
C VAL A 498 -8.41 33.45 -12.14
N LYS A 499 -8.02 32.38 -11.40
CA LYS A 499 -8.82 31.16 -11.33
C LYS A 499 -10.17 31.36 -10.61
N LYS A 500 -10.24 32.30 -9.66
CA LYS A 500 -11.47 32.63 -8.97
C LYS A 500 -12.41 33.45 -9.87
N GLU A 501 -11.88 34.41 -10.59
CA GLU A 501 -12.63 35.18 -11.58
C GLU A 501 -13.22 34.28 -12.67
N GLU A 502 -12.43 33.31 -13.22
CA GLU A 502 -12.92 32.32 -14.20
C GLU A 502 -14.00 31.37 -13.61
N ALA A 503 -13.90 31.02 -12.36
CA ALA A 503 -14.88 30.16 -11.70
C ALA A 503 -16.19 30.90 -11.42
N ASP A 504 -16.12 32.17 -11.04
CA ASP A 504 -17.28 33.04 -10.80
C ASP A 504 -17.98 33.37 -12.13
N ASP A 505 -17.24 33.72 -13.22
CA ASP A 505 -17.77 33.92 -14.56
C ASP A 505 -18.49 32.67 -15.13
N ASN A 506 -17.90 31.49 -14.94
CA ASN A 506 -18.53 30.24 -15.35
C ASN A 506 -19.79 29.91 -14.53
N SER A 507 -19.83 30.28 -13.25
CA SER A 507 -21.00 30.11 -12.39
C SER A 507 -22.14 31.05 -12.77
N GLU A 508 -21.85 32.31 -13.12
CA GLU A 508 -22.82 33.26 -13.63
C GLU A 508 -23.37 32.86 -15.00
N THR A 509 -22.48 32.41 -15.91
CA THR A 509 -22.89 31.97 -17.26
C THR A 509 -23.82 30.75 -17.18
N ASN A 510 -23.54 29.79 -16.27
CA ASN A 510 -24.40 28.65 -16.03
C ASN A 510 -25.73 29.02 -15.34
N SER A 511 -25.73 30.02 -14.45
CA SER A 511 -26.95 30.55 -13.83
C SER A 511 -27.85 31.29 -14.82
N ILE A 512 -27.25 32.01 -15.75
CA ILE A 512 -27.98 32.72 -16.85
C ILE A 512 -28.58 31.69 -17.82
N LYS A 513 -27.82 30.62 -18.18
CA LYS A 513 -28.33 29.52 -19.02
C LYS A 513 -29.48 28.76 -18.35
N SER A 514 -29.39 28.49 -17.04
CA SER A 514 -30.48 27.84 -16.30
C SER A 514 -31.73 28.70 -16.18
N ARG A 515 -31.58 30.03 -16.02
CA ARG A 515 -32.70 31.00 -16.02
C ARG A 515 -33.35 31.18 -17.41
N SER A 516 -32.55 31.09 -18.49
CA SER A 516 -33.10 31.15 -19.86
C SER A 516 -33.88 29.88 -20.22
N SER A 517 -33.42 28.70 -19.79
CA SER A 517 -34.10 27.42 -19.99
C SER A 517 -35.42 27.33 -19.17
N SER A 518 -35.44 27.85 -17.95
CA SER A 518 -36.66 27.92 -17.14
C SER A 518 -37.71 28.94 -17.68
N ARG A 519 -37.28 30.03 -18.35
CA ARG A 519 -38.18 30.97 -19.01
C ARG A 519 -38.74 30.43 -20.33
N SER A 520 -38.03 29.56 -21.05
CA SER A 520 -38.54 28.90 -22.25
C SER A 520 -39.57 27.81 -21.95
N SER A 521 -39.43 27.13 -20.81
CA SER A 521 -40.39 26.11 -20.37
C SER A 521 -41.72 26.66 -19.81
N SER A 522 -41.71 27.90 -19.30
CA SER A 522 -42.93 28.56 -18.79
C SER A 522 -43.76 29.25 -19.89
N ARG A 523 -43.27 29.40 -21.15
CA ARG A 523 -44.01 29.96 -22.28
C ARG A 523 -44.68 28.90 -23.19
N SER A 524 -44.41 27.59 -22.98
CA SER A 524 -44.99 26.51 -23.80
C SER A 524 -46.11 25.71 -23.14
N SER A 525 -46.64 26.15 -21.98
CA SER A 525 -47.72 25.44 -21.27
C SER A 525 -49.13 26.03 -21.49
N SER A 526 -49.33 26.80 -22.58
CA SER A 526 -50.70 27.18 -23.02
C SER A 526 -50.85 26.88 -24.51
N SER A 527 -51.11 25.65 -24.88
CA SER A 527 -51.98 25.17 -25.92
C SER A 527 -51.61 23.75 -26.42
N ARG A 528 -52.65 22.91 -26.44
CA ARG A 528 -52.79 21.67 -27.19
C ARG A 528 -52.28 20.38 -26.61
N SER A 529 -53.28 19.68 -26.06
CA SER A 529 -53.41 18.22 -26.08
C SER A 529 -53.19 17.63 -27.47
N SER A 530 -52.46 16.54 -27.54
CA SER A 530 -52.75 15.31 -28.28
C SER A 530 -51.48 14.70 -28.87
N LEU A 531 -51.25 13.43 -28.50
CA LEU A 531 -50.65 12.33 -29.27
C LEU A 531 -49.28 12.54 -29.96
N GLU A 532 -48.22 11.93 -29.46
CA GLU A 532 -47.60 10.79 -30.18
C GLU A 532 -46.44 10.16 -29.39
N VAL A 533 -46.48 8.87 -29.45
CA VAL A 533 -45.52 7.88 -28.98
C VAL A 533 -44.35 7.85 -29.97
N ASN A 534 -43.15 7.67 -29.47
CA ASN A 534 -41.95 7.01 -30.05
C ASN A 534 -40.69 7.80 -30.30
N ARG A 535 -39.71 7.27 -29.73
CA ARG A 535 -38.37 6.84 -30.15
C ARG A 535 -37.21 7.41 -29.39
N CYS A 536 -36.74 6.55 -28.51
CA CYS A 536 -35.39 6.49 -27.97
C CYS A 536 -34.37 6.43 -29.13
N THR A 537 -33.50 7.42 -29.28
CA THR A 537 -32.28 7.31 -30.06
C THR A 537 -31.10 7.22 -29.12
N ARG A 538 -30.54 6.02 -29.05
CA ARG A 538 -29.24 5.68 -28.49
C ARG A 538 -28.16 6.50 -29.21
N SER A 539 -27.35 7.23 -28.49
CA SER A 539 -26.08 7.75 -29.02
C SER A 539 -25.02 6.68 -28.93
N ASP A 540 -24.59 6.19 -30.08
CA ASP A 540 -23.46 5.31 -30.30
C ASP A 540 -22.14 6.06 -30.07
N HIS A 541 -21.55 5.95 -28.88
CA HIS A 541 -20.16 6.38 -28.62
C HIS A 541 -19.37 5.44 -27.71
N ALA A 542 -19.86 4.21 -27.51
CA ALA A 542 -19.21 3.24 -26.63
C ALA A 542 -18.61 2.00 -27.34
N ARG A 543 -18.52 1.99 -28.67
CA ARG A 543 -18.12 0.78 -29.42
C ARG A 543 -16.68 0.73 -29.92
N ASP A 544 -15.89 1.79 -29.84
CA ASP A 544 -14.55 1.80 -30.46
C ASP A 544 -13.37 1.58 -29.52
N ILE A 545 -13.61 1.23 -28.22
CA ILE A 545 -12.52 1.02 -27.24
C ILE A 545 -12.21 -0.47 -27.00
N VAL A 546 -12.97 -1.39 -27.58
CA VAL A 546 -12.81 -2.85 -27.39
C VAL A 546 -12.71 -3.57 -28.73
N LYS A 547 -11.74 -3.18 -29.56
CA LYS A 547 -11.17 -4.03 -30.62
C LYS A 547 -9.66 -3.96 -30.61
#